data_9a464331842d1a827e0408bf73f5b826
#
_entry.id   9a464331842d1a827e0408bf73f5b826
#
_cell.length_a   1.000
_cell.length_b   1.000
_cell.length_c   1.000
_cell.angle_alpha   90.00
_cell.angle_beta   90.00
_cell.angle_gamma   90.00
#
_symmetry.space_group_name_H-M   'P 1'
#
loop_
_entity.id
_entity.type
_entity.pdbx_description
1 polymer ?
#
loop_
_entity_poly.entity_id
_entity_poly.type
_entity_poly.pdbx_seq_one_letter_code
_entity_poly.pdbx_strand_id
1 'polypeptide(L)'
;MKINIGNYPNWRFYHHWLYDWFGYAPKQKTKIRIDRYDTWSMDHTLAPIILPMLVQLRATKHGAPAVEFKDVPEELMPPDAEAVKKLYMENGETDENFFKRWDYVLDEMIWAFEQKCRDDWESDYYEHHVLSPDEKNYDGFFGGSKLVCKDPKGL
;
A
#
# COMPACT_ATOMS: atom_id res chain seq x y z
N MET A 1 12.16 16.06 3.27
CA MET A 1 11.64 15.97 1.87
C MET A 1 10.54 17.00 1.65
N LYS A 2 10.45 17.62 0.49
CA LYS A 2 9.34 18.50 0.09
C LYS A 2 8.79 18.05 -1.26
N ILE A 3 7.52 17.63 -1.26
CA ILE A 3 6.84 17.18 -2.47
C ILE A 3 5.71 18.17 -2.76
N ASN A 4 5.72 18.71 -3.97
CA ASN A 4 4.61 19.48 -4.52
C ASN A 4 4.05 18.71 -5.72
N ILE A 5 2.89 18.11 -5.52
CA ILE A 5 2.11 17.56 -6.60
C ILE A 5 1.22 18.71 -7.08
N GLY A 6 1.48 19.19 -8.30
CA GLY A 6 0.78 20.34 -8.84
C GLY A 6 -0.73 20.11 -8.86
N ASN A 7 -1.49 21.12 -8.49
CA ASN A 7 -2.93 21.06 -8.57
C ASN A 7 -3.34 20.77 -10.02
N TYR A 8 -4.20 19.77 -10.19
CA TYR A 8 -5.03 19.76 -11.38
C TYR A 8 -5.92 21.02 -11.32
N PRO A 9 -5.93 21.86 -12.36
CA PRO A 9 -6.88 22.96 -12.38
C PRO A 9 -8.28 22.40 -12.18
N ASN A 10 -9.03 22.98 -11.25
CA ASN A 10 -10.40 22.58 -10.93
C ASN A 10 -11.39 22.73 -12.11
N TRP A 11 -10.90 23.06 -13.25
CA TRP A 11 -11.61 23.41 -14.47
C TRP A 11 -11.51 22.27 -15.49
N ARG A 12 -11.91 21.06 -15.11
CA ARG A 12 -11.88 19.89 -16.00
C ARG A 12 -12.57 20.14 -17.35
N PHE A 13 -13.68 20.89 -17.36
CA PHE A 13 -14.38 21.25 -18.60
C PHE A 13 -13.53 22.13 -19.52
N TYR A 14 -12.71 23.05 -18.97
CA TYR A 14 -11.82 23.90 -19.74
C TYR A 14 -10.67 23.10 -20.38
N HIS A 15 -10.22 22.04 -19.71
CA HIS A 15 -9.19 21.15 -20.26
C HIS A 15 -9.72 20.29 -21.41
N HIS A 16 -10.95 19.77 -21.30
CA HIS A 16 -11.62 19.09 -22.40
C HIS A 16 -11.75 20.00 -23.61
N TRP A 17 -12.24 21.22 -23.41
CA TRP A 17 -12.41 22.20 -24.47
C TRP A 17 -11.07 22.57 -25.15
N LEU A 18 -10.00 22.79 -24.38
CA LEU A 18 -8.65 23.06 -24.93
C LEU A 18 -8.08 21.87 -25.68
N TYR A 19 -8.32 20.64 -25.21
CA TYR A 19 -7.89 19.43 -25.89
C TYR A 19 -8.63 19.26 -27.22
N ASP A 20 -9.95 19.41 -27.22
CA ASP A 20 -10.77 19.21 -28.40
C ASP A 20 -10.51 20.27 -29.50
N TRP A 21 -10.17 21.50 -29.10
CA TRP A 21 -9.92 22.59 -30.06
C TRP A 21 -8.46 22.73 -30.49
N PHE A 22 -7.53 22.47 -29.61
CA PHE A 22 -6.09 22.77 -29.85
C PHE A 22 -5.20 21.55 -29.67
N GLY A 23 -5.71 20.38 -29.31
CA GLY A 23 -4.92 19.20 -29.01
C GLY A 23 -4.01 19.38 -27.78
N TYR A 24 -4.26 20.39 -26.96
CA TYR A 24 -3.41 20.75 -25.83
C TYR A 24 -3.83 20.00 -24.57
N ALA A 25 -3.02 19.03 -24.16
CA ALA A 25 -3.17 18.33 -22.88
C ALA A 25 -2.22 18.95 -21.85
N PRO A 26 -2.73 19.76 -20.90
CA PRO A 26 -1.89 20.31 -19.83
C PRO A 26 -1.35 19.19 -18.96
N LYS A 27 -0.03 19.14 -18.84
CA LYS A 27 0.66 18.14 -18.01
C LYS A 27 0.68 18.60 -16.56
N GLN A 28 0.43 17.67 -15.65
CA GLN A 28 0.61 17.89 -14.22
C GLN A 28 2.08 18.23 -13.94
N LYS A 29 2.32 19.34 -13.23
CA LYS A 29 3.66 19.72 -12.81
C LYS A 29 3.94 19.14 -11.42
N THR A 30 4.79 18.14 -11.37
CA THR A 30 5.26 17.56 -10.10
C THR A 30 6.68 18.08 -9.83
N LYS A 31 6.87 18.66 -8.65
CA LYS A 31 8.18 19.10 -8.18
C LYS A 31 8.52 18.35 -6.90
N ILE A 32 9.54 17.51 -6.99
CA ILE A 32 10.03 16.71 -5.86
C ILE A 32 11.43 17.21 -5.52
N ARG A 33 11.67 17.49 -4.25
CA ARG A 33 12.99 17.75 -3.70
C ARG A 33 13.29 16.66 -2.68
N ILE A 34 14.34 15.91 -2.94
CA ILE A 34 14.83 14.81 -2.10
C ILE A 34 16.18 15.25 -1.55
N ASP A 35 16.34 15.17 -0.24
CA ASP A 35 17.62 15.39 0.43
C ASP A 35 18.36 14.06 0.62
N ARG A 36 19.67 14.13 0.85
CA ARG A 36 20.54 12.94 0.92
C ARG A 36 20.08 11.91 1.97
N TYR A 37 19.47 12.37 3.06
CA TYR A 37 19.01 11.50 4.16
C TYR A 37 17.64 10.86 3.91
N ASP A 38 16.84 11.39 2.98
CA ASP A 38 15.49 10.87 2.68
C ASP A 38 15.52 9.45 2.09
N THR A 39 16.67 9.04 1.54
CA THR A 39 16.84 7.70 0.94
C THR A 39 17.29 6.64 1.94
N TRP A 40 17.74 7.03 3.12
CA TRP A 40 18.23 6.09 4.15
C TRP A 40 17.09 5.22 4.71
N SER A 41 15.93 5.86 4.97
CA SER A 41 14.70 5.19 5.41
C SER A 41 13.58 5.50 4.42
N MET A 42 13.73 5.02 3.19
CA MET A 42 12.86 5.38 2.08
C MET A 42 11.41 4.95 2.30
N ASP A 43 11.17 3.84 2.98
CA ASP A 43 9.86 3.33 3.36
C ASP A 43 9.13 4.32 4.29
N HIS A 44 9.77 4.84 5.33
CA HIS A 44 9.21 5.88 6.20
C HIS A 44 8.99 7.21 5.47
N THR A 45 9.88 7.52 4.52
CA THR A 45 9.74 8.74 3.70
C THR A 45 8.56 8.67 2.76
N LEU A 46 8.28 7.50 2.18
CA LEU A 46 7.20 7.29 1.22
C LEU A 46 5.83 7.03 1.87
N ALA A 47 5.79 6.45 3.07
CA ALA A 47 4.55 6.08 3.73
C ALA A 47 3.55 7.26 3.85
N PRO A 48 3.93 8.47 4.35
CA PRO A 48 3.01 9.60 4.47
C PRO A 48 2.56 10.19 3.13
N ILE A 49 3.18 9.76 2.01
CA ILE A 49 2.77 10.15 0.66
C ILE A 49 1.79 9.13 0.09
N ILE A 50 2.07 7.84 0.28
CA ILE A 50 1.29 6.74 -0.28
C ILE A 50 -0.03 6.58 0.47
N LEU A 51 -0.02 6.67 1.80
CA LEU A 51 -1.20 6.48 2.64
C LEU A 51 -2.41 7.32 2.19
N PRO A 52 -2.35 8.66 2.06
CA PRO A 52 -3.49 9.45 1.62
C PRO A 52 -3.94 9.11 0.20
N MET A 53 -3.03 8.65 -0.66
CA MET A 53 -3.39 8.21 -2.01
C MET A 53 -4.16 6.90 -2.00
N LEU A 54 -3.79 5.94 -1.15
CA LEU A 54 -4.53 4.68 -0.96
C LEU A 54 -5.92 4.93 -0.39
N VAL A 55 -6.04 5.77 0.63
CA VAL A 55 -7.32 6.16 1.24
C VAL A 55 -8.25 6.80 0.18
N GLN A 56 -7.70 7.70 -0.63
CA GLN A 56 -8.48 8.30 -1.71
C GLN A 56 -8.86 7.29 -2.79
N LEU A 57 -7.94 6.40 -3.19
CA LEU A 57 -8.23 5.33 -4.14
C LEU A 57 -9.35 4.43 -3.64
N ARG A 58 -9.30 4.03 -2.35
CA ARG A 58 -10.33 3.21 -1.70
C ARG A 58 -11.71 3.87 -1.77
N ALA A 59 -11.76 5.18 -1.56
CA ALA A 59 -13.00 5.96 -1.55
C ALA A 59 -13.58 6.25 -2.95
N THR A 60 -12.71 6.38 -3.97
CA THR A 60 -13.11 6.89 -5.29
C THR A 60 -12.90 5.90 -6.44
N LYS A 61 -12.54 4.66 -6.15
CA LYS A 61 -12.31 3.65 -7.20
C LYS A 61 -13.55 3.41 -8.06
N HIS A 62 -13.33 3.25 -9.34
CA HIS A 62 -14.38 2.93 -10.33
C HIS A 62 -14.23 1.51 -10.92
N GLY A 63 -13.20 0.78 -10.48
CA GLY A 63 -12.91 -0.58 -10.94
C GLY A 63 -12.03 -1.30 -9.93
N ALA A 64 -11.76 -2.56 -10.21
CA ALA A 64 -10.88 -3.39 -9.41
C ALA A 64 -10.00 -4.25 -10.32
N PRO A 65 -8.71 -4.44 -10.02
CA PRO A 65 -7.90 -5.46 -10.65
C PRO A 65 -8.32 -6.84 -10.16
N ALA A 66 -7.93 -7.88 -10.89
CA ALA A 66 -8.02 -9.23 -10.41
C ALA A 66 -7.04 -9.43 -9.24
N VAL A 67 -7.55 -9.97 -8.13
CA VAL A 67 -6.77 -10.28 -6.93
C VAL A 67 -6.51 -11.78 -6.89
N GLU A 68 -5.32 -12.20 -6.54
CA GLU A 68 -5.00 -13.62 -6.33
C GLU A 68 -5.76 -14.16 -5.11
N PHE A 69 -6.37 -15.33 -5.27
CA PHE A 69 -7.21 -15.90 -4.22
C PHE A 69 -6.44 -16.25 -2.93
N LYS A 70 -5.14 -16.56 -3.03
CA LYS A 70 -4.27 -16.81 -1.88
C LYS A 70 -4.04 -15.60 -0.96
N ASP A 71 -4.29 -14.38 -1.48
CA ASP A 71 -4.03 -13.12 -0.78
C ASP A 71 -5.27 -12.59 -0.04
N VAL A 72 -6.35 -13.38 -0.01
CA VAL A 72 -7.62 -13.01 0.63
C VAL A 72 -8.12 -14.10 1.56
N PRO A 73 -8.92 -13.75 2.59
CA PRO A 73 -9.51 -14.75 3.50
C PRO A 73 -10.42 -15.73 2.77
N GLU A 74 -10.56 -16.92 3.33
CA GLU A 74 -11.40 -18.00 2.79
C GLU A 74 -12.86 -17.58 2.54
N GLU A 75 -13.39 -16.67 3.36
CA GLU A 75 -14.76 -16.14 3.23
C GLU A 75 -15.00 -15.38 1.92
N LEU A 76 -13.94 -14.83 1.33
CA LEU A 76 -14.00 -14.12 0.06
C LEU A 76 -13.60 -14.99 -1.14
N MET A 77 -13.18 -16.22 -0.88
CA MET A 77 -12.84 -17.16 -1.95
C MET A 77 -14.11 -17.69 -2.64
N PRO A 78 -14.09 -17.84 -3.96
CA PRO A 78 -15.17 -18.53 -4.66
C PRO A 78 -15.08 -20.04 -4.40
N PRO A 79 -16.20 -20.76 -4.40
CA PRO A 79 -16.21 -22.21 -4.19
C PRO A 79 -15.44 -22.99 -5.28
N ASP A 80 -15.36 -22.42 -6.48
CA ASP A 80 -14.54 -22.94 -7.58
C ASP A 80 -13.66 -21.81 -8.16
N ALA A 81 -12.46 -21.68 -7.57
CA ALA A 81 -11.50 -20.65 -7.93
C ALA A 81 -10.99 -20.77 -9.39
N GLU A 82 -10.81 -22.01 -9.87
CA GLU A 82 -10.32 -22.27 -11.22
C GLU A 82 -11.36 -21.90 -12.27
N ALA A 83 -12.64 -22.23 -12.04
CA ALA A 83 -13.72 -21.86 -12.94
C ALA A 83 -13.88 -20.33 -13.03
N VAL A 84 -13.85 -19.62 -11.90
CA VAL A 84 -13.95 -18.15 -11.86
C VAL A 84 -12.77 -17.50 -12.58
N LYS A 85 -11.54 -18.00 -12.35
CA LYS A 85 -10.34 -17.51 -13.05
C LYS A 85 -10.43 -17.70 -14.56
N LYS A 86 -10.92 -18.84 -14.99
CA LYS A 86 -11.13 -19.15 -16.41
C LYS A 86 -12.16 -18.22 -17.04
N LEU A 87 -13.33 -18.05 -16.43
CA LEU A 87 -14.39 -17.14 -16.90
C LEU A 87 -13.89 -15.69 -17.00
N TYR A 88 -13.12 -15.23 -16.02
CA TYR A 88 -12.52 -13.91 -16.05
C TYR A 88 -11.55 -13.74 -17.23
N MET A 89 -10.70 -14.74 -17.49
CA MET A 89 -9.73 -14.70 -18.60
C MET A 89 -10.37 -14.79 -19.98
N GLU A 90 -11.46 -15.55 -20.12
CA GLU A 90 -12.12 -15.76 -21.41
C GLU A 90 -13.11 -14.64 -21.75
N ASN A 91 -13.90 -14.18 -20.78
CA ASN A 91 -15.05 -13.30 -21.03
C ASN A 91 -14.97 -11.98 -20.23
N GLY A 92 -14.03 -11.85 -19.28
CA GLY A 92 -14.01 -10.73 -18.34
C GLY A 92 -15.11 -10.78 -17.28
N GLU A 93 -15.79 -11.94 -17.15
CA GLU A 93 -16.85 -12.12 -16.16
C GLU A 93 -16.28 -12.20 -14.74
N THR A 94 -16.94 -11.52 -13.80
CA THR A 94 -16.53 -11.44 -12.39
C THR A 94 -17.59 -12.05 -11.49
N ASP A 95 -17.15 -12.67 -10.39
CA ASP A 95 -18.05 -13.12 -9.36
C ASP A 95 -18.48 -11.98 -8.41
N GLU A 96 -19.46 -12.25 -7.54
CA GLU A 96 -20.03 -11.25 -6.61
C GLU A 96 -19.03 -10.69 -5.59
N ASN A 97 -17.95 -11.44 -5.28
CA ASN A 97 -16.92 -11.04 -4.33
C ASN A 97 -15.72 -10.34 -4.98
N PHE A 98 -15.71 -10.15 -6.30
CA PHE A 98 -14.59 -9.56 -7.04
C PHE A 98 -14.17 -8.19 -6.46
N PHE A 99 -15.12 -7.28 -6.26
CA PHE A 99 -14.84 -5.97 -5.69
C PHE A 99 -14.48 -6.03 -4.21
N LYS A 100 -15.09 -6.94 -3.44
CA LYS A 100 -14.81 -7.11 -2.01
C LYS A 100 -13.39 -7.59 -1.77
N ARG A 101 -12.85 -8.46 -2.64
CA ARG A 101 -11.45 -8.90 -2.57
C ARG A 101 -10.49 -7.72 -2.75
N TRP A 102 -10.75 -6.86 -3.72
CA TRP A 102 -9.93 -5.66 -3.91
C TRP A 102 -10.06 -4.67 -2.75
N ASP A 103 -11.26 -4.54 -2.19
CA ASP A 103 -11.49 -3.72 -1.00
C ASP A 103 -10.67 -4.22 0.19
N TYR A 104 -10.67 -5.52 0.42
CA TYR A 104 -9.86 -6.14 1.45
C TYR A 104 -8.35 -5.85 1.26
N VAL A 105 -7.83 -6.05 0.06
CA VAL A 105 -6.41 -5.77 -0.24
C VAL A 105 -6.07 -4.29 -0.01
N LEU A 106 -6.95 -3.37 -0.42
CA LEU A 106 -6.75 -1.94 -0.15
C LEU A 106 -6.76 -1.62 1.35
N ASP A 107 -7.66 -2.22 2.10
CA ASP A 107 -7.76 -2.03 3.55
C ASP A 107 -6.51 -2.56 4.27
N GLU A 108 -5.98 -3.71 3.86
CA GLU A 108 -4.70 -4.26 4.35
C GLU A 108 -3.49 -3.35 4.00
N MET A 109 -3.46 -2.82 2.76
CA MET A 109 -2.41 -1.87 2.38
C MET A 109 -2.50 -0.57 3.19
N ILE A 110 -3.69 -0.01 3.37
CA ILE A 110 -3.90 1.19 4.18
C ILE A 110 -3.42 0.94 5.60
N TRP A 111 -3.85 -0.17 6.21
CA TRP A 111 -3.41 -0.54 7.55
C TRP A 111 -1.88 -0.64 7.67
N ALA A 112 -1.22 -1.30 6.71
CA ALA A 112 0.25 -1.43 6.72
C ALA A 112 0.96 -0.07 6.63
N PHE A 113 0.47 0.84 5.79
CA PHE A 113 1.04 2.18 5.68
C PHE A 113 0.69 3.08 6.88
N GLU A 114 -0.44 2.89 7.54
CA GLU A 114 -0.77 3.54 8.81
C GLU A 114 0.23 3.14 9.89
N GLN A 115 0.55 1.84 10.00
CA GLN A 115 1.57 1.37 10.95
C GLN A 115 2.94 2.03 10.64
N LYS A 116 3.34 2.09 9.37
CA LYS A 116 4.60 2.73 8.96
C LYS A 116 4.67 4.23 9.23
N CYS A 117 3.53 4.91 9.28
CA CYS A 117 3.46 6.34 9.62
C CYS A 117 3.54 6.59 11.14
N ARG A 118 3.43 5.55 11.97
CA ARG A 118 3.57 5.66 13.42
C ARG A 118 5.04 5.50 13.82
N ASP A 119 5.50 6.34 14.72
CA ASP A 119 6.89 6.29 15.23
C ASP A 119 7.14 5.08 16.16
N ASP A 120 6.07 4.53 16.75
CA ASP A 120 6.11 3.48 17.76
C ASP A 120 5.64 2.10 17.28
N TRP A 121 5.45 1.94 15.97
CA TRP A 121 4.90 0.70 15.40
C TRP A 121 5.71 -0.56 15.77
N GLU A 122 7.04 -0.44 15.91
CA GLU A 122 7.90 -1.56 16.27
C GLU A 122 7.59 -2.08 17.67
N SER A 123 7.27 -1.19 18.61
CA SER A 123 6.97 -1.58 20.01
C SER A 123 5.68 -2.37 20.14
N ASP A 124 4.74 -2.21 19.20
CA ASP A 124 3.48 -2.96 19.19
C ASP A 124 3.67 -4.40 18.71
N TYR A 125 4.67 -4.62 17.81
CA TYR A 125 4.87 -5.91 17.14
C TYR A 125 6.09 -6.68 17.60
N TYR A 126 7.05 -6.01 18.23
CA TYR A 126 8.30 -6.63 18.65
C TYR A 126 8.57 -6.40 20.14
N GLU A 127 9.08 -7.44 20.78
CA GLU A 127 9.66 -7.34 22.11
C GLU A 127 11.18 -7.48 22.03
N HIS A 128 11.85 -6.60 22.76
CA HIS A 128 13.30 -6.71 22.93
C HIS A 128 13.62 -7.75 23.99
N HIS A 129 14.02 -8.94 23.58
CA HIS A 129 14.57 -9.92 24.52
C HIS A 129 16.07 -9.68 24.68
N VAL A 130 16.47 -9.40 25.90
CA VAL A 130 17.91 -9.33 26.25
C VAL A 130 18.49 -10.75 26.17
N LEU A 131 19.45 -10.94 25.30
CA LEU A 131 20.11 -12.24 25.14
C LEU A 131 20.85 -12.63 26.42
N SER A 132 20.75 -13.89 26.78
CA SER A 132 21.56 -14.49 27.86
C SER A 132 23.04 -14.43 27.52
N PRO A 133 23.96 -14.53 28.54
CA PRO A 133 25.40 -14.51 28.28
C PRO A 133 25.85 -15.56 27.28
N ASP A 134 25.19 -16.73 27.25
CA ASP A 134 25.53 -17.86 26.36
C ASP A 134 25.09 -17.61 24.91
N GLU A 135 24.08 -16.80 24.69
CA GLU A 135 23.56 -16.41 23.35
C GLU A 135 24.30 -15.22 22.74
N LYS A 136 25.02 -14.42 23.55
CA LYS A 136 25.77 -13.24 23.10
C LYS A 136 26.97 -13.55 22.19
N ASN A 137 27.37 -14.79 22.07
CA ASN A 137 28.48 -15.20 21.20
C ASN A 137 28.13 -15.26 19.71
N TYR A 138 26.87 -15.03 19.36
CA TYR A 138 26.38 -14.99 17.98
C TYR A 138 26.15 -13.54 17.58
N ASP A 139 27.02 -12.99 16.76
CA ASP A 139 26.95 -11.65 16.16
C ASP A 139 27.17 -10.43 17.09
N GLY A 140 28.41 -10.07 17.26
CA GLY A 140 28.88 -8.88 17.96
C GLY A 140 28.49 -7.52 17.38
N PHE A 141 27.48 -7.39 16.55
CA PHE A 141 27.12 -6.11 15.92
C PHE A 141 25.89 -5.44 16.52
N PHE A 142 24.96 -6.16 17.15
CA PHE A 142 23.70 -5.63 17.68
C PHE A 142 23.53 -5.87 19.18
N GLY A 143 24.45 -5.38 20.00
CA GLY A 143 24.23 -5.07 21.41
C GLY A 143 23.47 -6.06 22.30
N GLY A 144 23.45 -7.37 21.99
CA GLY A 144 22.94 -8.40 22.89
C GLY A 144 21.42 -8.40 23.15
N SER A 145 20.62 -7.89 22.20
CA SER A 145 19.17 -8.05 22.23
C SER A 145 18.68 -8.69 20.92
N LYS A 146 17.62 -9.47 21.00
CA LYS A 146 16.92 -10.08 19.86
C LYS A 146 15.50 -9.52 19.80
N LEU A 147 15.07 -9.10 18.62
CA LEU A 147 13.68 -8.74 18.36
C LEU A 147 12.85 -10.02 18.19
N VAL A 148 11.82 -10.18 18.98
CA VAL A 148 10.87 -11.28 18.87
C VAL A 148 9.53 -10.68 18.44
N CYS A 149 8.98 -11.19 17.36
CA CYS A 149 7.67 -10.76 16.86
C CYS A 149 6.59 -11.18 17.87
N LYS A 150 5.79 -10.22 18.33
CA LYS A 150 4.51 -10.50 18.97
C LYS A 150 3.54 -10.84 17.86
N ASP A 151 2.67 -11.78 18.06
CA ASP A 151 1.58 -12.01 17.11
C ASP A 151 0.47 -10.95 17.33
N PRO A 152 0.43 -9.87 16.52
CA PRO A 152 -0.49 -8.76 16.78
C PRO A 152 -1.93 -9.07 16.36
N LYS A 153 -2.13 -10.13 15.58
CA LYS A 153 -3.46 -10.51 15.06
C LYS A 153 -4.00 -11.81 15.70
N GLY A 154 -3.23 -12.47 16.57
CA GLY A 154 -3.66 -13.71 17.23
C GLY A 154 -3.97 -14.84 16.26
N LEU A 155 -3.18 -14.92 15.15
CA LEU A 155 -3.31 -15.95 14.11
C LEU A 155 -2.60 -17.23 14.49
#